data_c9b670a5e0f22b66e0d3ccdaa77426a5
#
_entry.id   c9b670a5e0f22b66e0d3ccdaa77426a5
#
_cell.length_a   1.000
_cell.length_b   1.000
_cell.length_c   1.000
_cell.angle_alpha   90.00
_cell.angle_beta   90.00
_cell.angle_gamma   90.00
#
_symmetry.space_group_name_H-M   'P 1'
#
loop_
_entity.id
_entity.type
_entity.pdbx_description
1 polymer ?
#
loop_
_entity_poly.entity_id
_entity_poly.type
_entity_poly.pdbx_seq_one_letter_code
_entity_poly.pdbx_strand_id
1 'polypeptide(L)'
;MKKKVSLLVAIMMAALIVLSAVPAMAEKTVITYWSNDRHDETYMTDMINKFNEAHDDIEINMVIMTDDFENSILLAIDGGTAPDIIGQSVTLKNMVDYNAVVDLAPYIQADEEYQKVTNALNLKFEGLNAIGDAIYWVPSGQRSGVRIEYNKALLEASGFEGIPATLAEYVEMAKKMTADGAGKTYGIGFTSSSPFERQLEMMAQVSGVFYYDYKNGKFDFSGYKPFLEAGRELVAVAYPDQQGVDNMRAMFAEGTFALWGNASQEAGVFTNQFPITAFEWGVAPVPSLDGEIKGALQVNPNKGYLMLDACKNKDAAWEVIKYFQSEEFLVGYMEGGFDLPITSYIDERIDKSKMGRMADYSLLDYESVYPAVPTINLMGDDYRTQLWNAIMGHMEIDAAIEDLNTRYNAAYDEDISLGFIKRLVIEDYDPLHPSAGTVTWLDK
;
A
#
# COMPACT_ATOMS: atom_id res chain seq x y z
N MET A 1 -57.65 -42.83 42.77
CA MET A 1 -56.22 -42.84 42.40
C MET A 1 -55.95 -42.54 40.91
N LYS A 2 -56.73 -43.09 39.97
CA LYS A 2 -56.45 -42.89 38.51
C LYS A 2 -56.53 -41.40 38.00
N LYS A 3 -57.44 -40.57 38.58
CA LYS A 3 -57.53 -39.14 38.14
C LYS A 3 -56.37 -38.24 38.64
N LYS A 4 -55.70 -38.57 39.76
CA LYS A 4 -54.54 -37.77 40.26
C LYS A 4 -53.26 -38.10 39.53
N VAL A 5 -53.11 -39.32 39.01
CA VAL A 5 -51.94 -39.73 38.20
C VAL A 5 -52.01 -39.10 36.83
N SER A 6 -53.20 -38.98 36.22
CA SER A 6 -53.39 -38.34 34.92
C SER A 6 -53.06 -36.82 34.95
N LEU A 7 -53.38 -36.14 36.09
CA LEU A 7 -53.07 -34.71 36.23
C LEU A 7 -51.56 -34.45 36.42
N LEU A 8 -50.88 -35.33 37.16
CA LEU A 8 -49.40 -35.22 37.32
C LEU A 8 -48.62 -35.50 36.02
N VAL A 9 -49.08 -36.44 35.20
CA VAL A 9 -48.45 -36.70 33.86
C VAL A 9 -48.73 -35.58 32.91
N ALA A 10 -49.92 -34.95 32.97
CA ALA A 10 -50.22 -33.77 32.14
C ALA A 10 -49.40 -32.53 32.54
N ILE A 11 -49.14 -32.32 33.83
CA ILE A 11 -48.29 -31.24 34.35
C ILE A 11 -46.78 -31.49 33.99
N MET A 12 -46.34 -32.76 34.10
CA MET A 12 -44.96 -33.11 33.65
C MET A 12 -44.77 -32.99 32.16
N MET A 13 -45.71 -33.32 31.30
CA MET A 13 -45.64 -33.08 29.86
C MET A 13 -45.71 -31.60 29.52
N ALA A 14 -46.52 -30.80 30.22
CA ALA A 14 -46.54 -29.35 30.04
C ALA A 14 -45.23 -28.68 30.49
N ALA A 15 -44.59 -29.14 31.57
CA ALA A 15 -43.28 -28.68 32.00
C ALA A 15 -42.15 -29.09 31.05
N LEU A 16 -42.22 -30.26 30.40
CA LEU A 16 -41.28 -30.69 29.37
C LEU A 16 -41.40 -29.87 28.05
N ILE A 17 -42.61 -29.42 27.73
CA ILE A 17 -42.83 -28.56 26.55
C ILE A 17 -42.33 -27.10 26.78
N VAL A 18 -42.38 -26.61 28.02
CA VAL A 18 -41.86 -25.29 28.38
C VAL A 18 -40.32 -25.27 28.48
N LEU A 19 -39.69 -26.42 28.80
CA LEU A 19 -38.22 -26.51 28.80
C LEU A 19 -37.61 -26.70 27.39
N SER A 20 -38.40 -26.96 26.34
CA SER A 20 -37.91 -27.10 24.96
C SER A 20 -38.02 -25.82 24.12
N ALA A 21 -38.48 -24.73 24.70
CA ALA A 21 -38.46 -23.41 24.07
C ALA A 21 -37.25 -22.55 24.55
N VAL A 22 -36.08 -23.16 24.67
CA VAL A 22 -34.86 -22.39 24.50
C VAL A 22 -34.83 -22.06 23.00
N PRO A 23 -34.93 -20.80 22.57
CA PRO A 23 -34.71 -20.50 21.18
C PRO A 23 -33.34 -21.09 20.84
N ALA A 24 -33.27 -22.03 19.90
CA ALA A 24 -32.02 -22.40 19.29
C ALA A 24 -31.45 -21.07 18.79
N MET A 25 -30.39 -20.54 19.41
CA MET A 25 -29.67 -19.43 18.85
C MET A 25 -29.30 -19.90 17.46
N ALA A 26 -29.77 -19.20 16.45
CA ALA A 26 -29.38 -19.48 15.07
C ALA A 26 -27.85 -19.48 15.04
N GLU A 27 -27.25 -20.49 14.44
CA GLU A 27 -25.80 -20.53 14.26
C GLU A 27 -25.39 -19.30 13.48
N LYS A 28 -24.46 -18.52 14.02
CA LYS A 28 -23.97 -17.30 13.33
C LYS A 28 -23.36 -17.68 11.99
N THR A 29 -23.58 -16.84 10.98
CA THR A 29 -22.85 -16.93 9.73
C THR A 29 -21.41 -16.47 9.97
N VAL A 30 -20.46 -17.40 9.86
CA VAL A 30 -19.04 -17.07 10.00
C VAL A 30 -18.50 -16.53 8.68
N ILE A 31 -17.93 -15.34 8.71
CA ILE A 31 -17.20 -14.70 7.59
C ILE A 31 -15.72 -14.74 7.92
N THR A 32 -14.96 -15.43 7.09
CA THR A 32 -13.51 -15.53 7.22
C THR A 32 -12.81 -14.39 6.45
N TYR A 33 -11.90 -13.69 7.14
CA TYR A 33 -11.09 -12.63 6.59
C TYR A 33 -9.60 -12.98 6.69
N TRP A 34 -8.89 -13.03 5.56
CA TRP A 34 -7.44 -13.18 5.54
C TRP A 34 -6.75 -11.84 5.27
N SER A 35 -5.82 -11.48 6.16
CA SER A 35 -4.99 -10.29 6.07
C SER A 35 -3.51 -10.65 6.05
N ASN A 36 -2.71 -9.88 5.33
CA ASN A 36 -1.25 -9.94 5.42
C ASN A 36 -0.65 -8.81 6.28
N ASP A 37 -1.47 -7.91 6.80
CA ASP A 37 -1.06 -6.81 7.66
C ASP A 37 -0.88 -7.28 9.11
N ARG A 38 0.28 -6.97 9.70
CA ARG A 38 0.57 -7.22 11.12
C ARG A 38 0.56 -5.95 11.95
N HIS A 39 0.82 -4.81 11.31
CA HIS A 39 1.03 -3.55 12.01
C HIS A 39 -0.24 -3.07 12.72
N ASP A 40 -1.41 -3.49 12.27
CA ASP A 40 -2.73 -3.12 12.78
C ASP A 40 -3.48 -4.27 13.46
N GLU A 41 -2.86 -5.45 13.66
CA GLU A 41 -3.49 -6.67 14.18
C GLU A 41 -4.27 -6.44 15.47
N THR A 42 -3.69 -5.69 16.42
CA THR A 42 -4.35 -5.39 17.70
C THR A 42 -5.63 -4.60 17.50
N TYR A 43 -5.57 -3.52 16.70
CA TYR A 43 -6.73 -2.70 16.38
C TYR A 43 -7.83 -3.50 15.67
N MET A 44 -7.44 -4.27 14.65
CA MET A 44 -8.37 -5.14 13.91
C MET A 44 -9.05 -6.15 14.82
N THR A 45 -8.27 -6.79 15.71
CA THR A 45 -8.81 -7.76 16.68
C THR A 45 -9.82 -7.12 17.63
N ASP A 46 -9.53 -5.95 18.17
CA ASP A 46 -10.43 -5.23 19.08
C ASP A 46 -11.75 -4.84 18.38
N MET A 47 -11.64 -4.33 17.15
CA MET A 47 -12.81 -3.95 16.36
C MET A 47 -13.64 -5.17 15.91
N ILE A 48 -13.01 -6.29 15.55
CA ILE A 48 -13.69 -7.56 15.25
C ILE A 48 -14.42 -8.11 16.49
N ASN A 49 -13.78 -8.08 17.64
CA ASN A 49 -14.44 -8.49 18.89
C ASN A 49 -15.67 -7.64 19.19
N LYS A 50 -15.57 -6.31 19.00
CA LYS A 50 -16.70 -5.39 19.15
C LYS A 50 -17.84 -5.72 18.18
N PHE A 51 -17.53 -6.03 16.92
CA PHE A 51 -18.52 -6.46 15.95
C PHE A 51 -19.20 -7.76 16.38
N ASN A 52 -18.41 -8.77 16.73
CA ASN A 52 -18.90 -10.10 17.10
C ASN A 52 -19.78 -10.10 18.37
N GLU A 53 -19.52 -9.16 19.29
CA GLU A 53 -20.36 -8.92 20.48
C GLU A 53 -21.67 -8.20 20.14
N ALA A 54 -21.68 -7.33 19.12
CA ALA A 54 -22.84 -6.55 18.74
C ALA A 54 -23.79 -7.28 17.78
N HIS A 55 -23.34 -8.34 17.09
CA HIS A 55 -24.09 -9.07 16.07
C HIS A 55 -24.38 -10.49 16.52
N ASP A 56 -25.64 -10.87 16.49
CA ASP A 56 -26.09 -12.22 16.86
C ASP A 56 -26.15 -13.19 15.67
N ASP A 57 -26.03 -12.67 14.44
CA ASP A 57 -26.23 -13.37 13.17
C ASP A 57 -24.98 -13.55 12.33
N ILE A 58 -23.97 -12.68 12.51
CA ILE A 58 -22.68 -12.72 11.80
C ILE A 58 -21.54 -12.78 12.81
N GLU A 59 -20.50 -13.54 12.49
CA GLU A 59 -19.24 -13.62 13.24
C GLU A 59 -18.07 -13.47 12.26
N ILE A 60 -17.12 -12.59 12.57
CA ILE A 60 -15.90 -12.39 11.79
C ILE A 60 -14.79 -13.23 12.40
N ASN A 61 -14.11 -14.03 11.57
CA ASN A 61 -12.91 -14.78 11.93
C ASN A 61 -11.74 -14.28 11.08
N MET A 62 -10.79 -13.58 11.70
CA MET A 62 -9.60 -13.06 11.03
C MET A 62 -8.43 -14.03 11.14
N VAL A 63 -7.69 -14.21 10.03
CA VAL A 63 -6.43 -14.96 9.97
C VAL A 63 -5.36 -14.04 9.37
N ILE A 64 -4.24 -13.91 10.07
CA ILE A 64 -3.06 -13.20 9.57
C ILE A 64 -2.15 -14.19 8.83
N MET A 65 -1.88 -13.89 7.56
CA MET A 65 -1.02 -14.69 6.69
C MET A 65 -0.03 -13.77 5.95
N THR A 66 1.23 -13.80 6.33
CA THR A 66 2.23 -12.82 5.87
C THR A 66 3.13 -13.32 4.76
N ASP A 67 3.27 -14.62 4.63
CA ASP A 67 4.17 -15.23 3.67
C ASP A 67 3.38 -15.73 2.45
N ASP A 68 3.85 -15.37 1.25
CA ASP A 68 3.31 -15.86 -0.03
C ASP A 68 1.78 -15.72 -0.15
N PHE A 69 1.26 -14.56 0.25
CA PHE A 69 -0.17 -14.30 0.48
C PHE A 69 -1.03 -14.62 -0.75
N GLU A 70 -0.68 -14.08 -1.92
CA GLU A 70 -1.46 -14.28 -3.16
C GLU A 70 -1.49 -15.76 -3.57
N ASN A 71 -0.34 -16.43 -3.59
CA ASN A 71 -0.29 -17.86 -3.94
C ASN A 71 -1.06 -18.72 -2.93
N SER A 72 -1.02 -18.37 -1.64
CA SER A 72 -1.78 -19.08 -0.61
C SER A 72 -3.28 -18.96 -0.83
N ILE A 73 -3.76 -17.80 -1.28
CA ILE A 73 -5.17 -17.58 -1.63
C ILE A 73 -5.54 -18.43 -2.86
N LEU A 74 -4.75 -18.40 -3.92
CA LEU A 74 -5.02 -19.17 -5.14
C LEU A 74 -5.07 -20.67 -4.86
N LEU A 75 -4.14 -21.19 -4.05
CA LEU A 75 -4.14 -22.58 -3.60
C LEU A 75 -5.38 -22.92 -2.75
N ALA A 76 -5.84 -22.01 -1.90
CA ALA A 76 -7.04 -22.20 -1.09
C ALA A 76 -8.31 -22.20 -1.94
N ILE A 77 -8.35 -21.38 -3.01
CA ILE A 77 -9.45 -21.38 -3.99
C ILE A 77 -9.51 -22.74 -4.67
N ASP A 78 -8.39 -23.23 -5.20
CA ASP A 78 -8.30 -24.53 -5.86
C ASP A 78 -8.65 -25.69 -4.91
N GLY A 79 -8.28 -25.57 -3.64
CA GLY A 79 -8.57 -26.55 -2.59
C GLY A 79 -9.99 -26.47 -2.00
N GLY A 80 -10.80 -25.48 -2.37
CA GLY A 80 -12.15 -25.26 -1.84
C GLY A 80 -12.16 -24.82 -0.36
N THR A 81 -11.09 -24.19 0.13
CA THR A 81 -10.89 -23.71 1.50
C THR A 81 -10.60 -22.20 1.54
N ALA A 82 -10.94 -21.50 0.47
CA ALA A 82 -10.72 -20.05 0.37
C ALA A 82 -11.49 -19.28 1.46
N PRO A 83 -10.96 -18.15 1.97
CA PRO A 83 -11.71 -17.25 2.83
C PRO A 83 -12.84 -16.56 2.06
N ASP A 84 -13.71 -15.84 2.80
CA ASP A 84 -14.77 -15.04 2.19
C ASP A 84 -14.28 -13.66 1.74
N ILE A 85 -13.36 -13.07 2.53
CA ILE A 85 -12.77 -11.74 2.30
C ILE A 85 -11.25 -11.83 2.40
N ILE A 86 -10.56 -11.07 1.57
CA ILE A 86 -9.10 -10.89 1.64
C ILE A 86 -8.72 -9.40 1.64
N GLY A 87 -7.53 -9.09 2.18
CA GLY A 87 -6.90 -7.77 2.03
C GLY A 87 -6.44 -7.51 0.58
N GLN A 88 -6.25 -6.26 0.23
CA GLN A 88 -5.95 -5.79 -1.14
C GLN A 88 -4.53 -6.13 -1.65
N SER A 89 -3.67 -6.74 -0.85
CA SER A 89 -2.26 -7.02 -1.21
C SER A 89 -2.12 -8.20 -2.18
N VAL A 90 -2.86 -8.12 -3.28
CA VAL A 90 -2.85 -9.09 -4.39
C VAL A 90 -2.82 -8.36 -5.72
N THR A 91 -2.35 -9.02 -6.78
CA THR A 91 -2.40 -8.51 -8.14
C THR A 91 -3.82 -8.61 -8.67
N LEU A 92 -4.54 -7.48 -8.77
CA LEU A 92 -5.96 -7.47 -9.15
C LEU A 92 -6.20 -8.24 -10.46
N LYS A 93 -5.35 -8.00 -11.47
CA LYS A 93 -5.49 -8.69 -12.77
C LYS A 93 -5.46 -10.21 -12.62
N ASN A 94 -4.56 -10.76 -11.82
CA ASN A 94 -4.48 -12.20 -11.58
C ASN A 94 -5.77 -12.71 -10.96
N MET A 95 -6.28 -12.02 -9.94
CA MET A 95 -7.52 -12.42 -9.26
C MET A 95 -8.74 -12.37 -10.18
N VAL A 96 -8.79 -11.38 -11.07
CA VAL A 96 -9.88 -11.23 -12.06
C VAL A 96 -9.77 -12.28 -13.16
N ASP A 97 -8.58 -12.54 -13.69
CA ASP A 97 -8.36 -13.58 -14.71
C ASP A 97 -8.70 -14.99 -14.18
N TYR A 98 -8.50 -15.22 -12.88
CA TYR A 98 -8.92 -16.44 -12.18
C TYR A 98 -10.43 -16.50 -11.90
N ASN A 99 -11.19 -15.44 -12.18
CA ASN A 99 -12.58 -15.26 -11.74
C ASN A 99 -12.75 -15.45 -10.22
N ALA A 100 -11.76 -15.02 -9.46
CA ALA A 100 -11.67 -15.26 -8.01
C ALA A 100 -12.38 -14.19 -7.16
N VAL A 101 -12.69 -13.02 -7.72
CA VAL A 101 -13.19 -11.85 -6.99
C VAL A 101 -14.52 -11.34 -7.53
N VAL A 102 -15.33 -10.79 -6.63
CA VAL A 102 -16.66 -10.25 -6.90
C VAL A 102 -16.55 -8.78 -7.31
N ASP A 103 -17.30 -8.39 -8.35
CA ASP A 103 -17.55 -6.98 -8.65
C ASP A 103 -18.43 -6.38 -7.55
N LEU A 104 -17.89 -5.41 -6.81
CA LEU A 104 -18.59 -4.71 -5.72
C LEU A 104 -19.40 -3.51 -6.22
N ALA A 105 -19.28 -3.08 -7.48
CA ALA A 105 -19.99 -1.91 -7.99
C ALA A 105 -21.52 -1.97 -7.77
N PRO A 106 -22.22 -3.12 -7.95
CA PRO A 106 -23.64 -3.20 -7.65
C PRO A 106 -23.99 -2.99 -6.17
N TYR A 107 -23.16 -3.51 -5.25
CA TYR A 107 -23.34 -3.30 -3.80
C TYR A 107 -23.12 -1.83 -3.42
N ILE A 108 -22.06 -1.22 -3.96
CA ILE A 108 -21.72 0.18 -3.73
C ILE A 108 -22.84 1.10 -4.24
N GLN A 109 -23.35 0.86 -5.46
CA GLN A 109 -24.40 1.67 -6.04
C GLN A 109 -25.71 1.62 -5.25
N ALA A 110 -25.99 0.52 -4.58
CA ALA A 110 -27.18 0.34 -3.77
C ALA A 110 -27.08 0.95 -2.35
N ASP A 111 -25.90 1.41 -1.91
CA ASP A 111 -25.67 1.87 -0.53
C ASP A 111 -25.13 3.32 -0.50
N GLU A 112 -26.06 4.29 -0.40
CA GLU A 112 -25.73 5.73 -0.39
C GLU A 112 -24.92 6.14 0.86
N GLU A 113 -25.16 5.51 2.02
CA GLU A 113 -24.43 5.85 3.24
C GLU A 113 -22.97 5.36 3.17
N TYR A 114 -22.75 4.17 2.61
CA TYR A 114 -21.40 3.68 2.31
C TYR A 114 -20.66 4.61 1.35
N GLN A 115 -21.31 5.04 0.26
CA GLN A 115 -20.71 5.97 -0.71
C GLN A 115 -20.34 7.32 -0.07
N LYS A 116 -21.14 7.82 0.86
CA LYS A 116 -20.89 9.08 1.56
C LYS A 116 -19.59 9.02 2.39
N VAL A 117 -19.33 7.90 3.07
CA VAL A 117 -18.13 7.70 3.89
C VAL A 117 -16.91 7.44 3.03
N THR A 118 -17.03 6.54 2.06
CA THR A 118 -15.91 6.00 1.29
C THR A 118 -15.59 6.73 0.00
N ASN A 119 -16.55 7.51 -0.54
CA ASN A 119 -16.45 8.13 -1.88
C ASN A 119 -16.11 7.11 -2.99
N ALA A 120 -16.55 5.86 -2.83
CA ALA A 120 -16.11 4.68 -3.57
C ALA A 120 -16.22 4.84 -5.10
N LEU A 121 -17.28 5.48 -5.61
CA LEU A 121 -17.48 5.64 -7.05
C LEU A 121 -16.49 6.62 -7.69
N ASN A 122 -15.85 7.50 -6.91
CA ASN A 122 -14.85 8.45 -7.39
C ASN A 122 -13.42 7.98 -7.12
N LEU A 123 -13.23 6.93 -6.30
CA LEU A 123 -11.92 6.35 -5.99
C LEU A 123 -11.69 5.08 -6.84
N LYS A 124 -11.86 5.24 -8.15
CA LYS A 124 -11.60 4.19 -9.15
C LYS A 124 -10.24 4.45 -9.81
N PHE A 125 -9.32 3.53 -9.61
CA PHE A 125 -7.99 3.56 -10.19
C PHE A 125 -7.81 2.33 -11.08
N GLU A 126 -7.80 2.55 -12.39
CA GLU A 126 -7.73 1.48 -13.39
C GLU A 126 -6.53 0.56 -13.17
N GLY A 127 -6.75 -0.74 -13.16
CA GLY A 127 -5.74 -1.76 -12.93
C GLY A 127 -5.32 -1.93 -11.45
N LEU A 128 -5.70 -1.02 -10.55
CA LEU A 128 -5.39 -1.09 -9.13
C LEU A 128 -6.55 -1.68 -8.31
N ASN A 129 -7.71 -1.03 -8.35
CA ASN A 129 -8.90 -1.47 -7.61
C ASN A 129 -10.13 -1.63 -8.50
N ALA A 130 -10.04 -1.23 -9.75
CA ALA A 130 -11.11 -1.29 -10.73
C ALA A 130 -10.57 -1.73 -12.10
N ILE A 131 -11.43 -2.35 -12.92
CA ILE A 131 -11.20 -2.65 -14.33
C ILE A 131 -12.46 -2.26 -15.09
N GLY A 132 -12.37 -1.24 -15.93
CA GLY A 132 -13.53 -0.66 -16.61
C GLY A 132 -14.56 -0.15 -15.61
N ASP A 133 -15.79 -0.67 -15.65
CA ASP A 133 -16.86 -0.26 -14.73
C ASP A 133 -16.89 -1.05 -13.42
N ALA A 134 -16.22 -2.20 -13.37
CA ALA A 134 -16.17 -3.06 -12.19
C ALA A 134 -15.23 -2.50 -11.12
N ILE A 135 -15.65 -2.59 -9.84
CA ILE A 135 -14.87 -2.20 -8.66
C ILE A 135 -14.69 -3.45 -7.80
N TYR A 136 -13.48 -3.82 -7.49
CA TYR A 136 -13.17 -5.05 -6.74
C TYR A 136 -12.81 -4.80 -5.29
N TRP A 137 -12.34 -3.59 -4.96
CA TRP A 137 -12.15 -3.12 -3.60
C TRP A 137 -12.19 -1.59 -3.56
N VAL A 138 -12.46 -1.05 -2.38
CA VAL A 138 -12.53 0.41 -2.16
C VAL A 138 -11.40 0.80 -1.22
N PRO A 139 -10.51 1.72 -1.60
CA PRO A 139 -9.49 2.20 -0.70
C PRO A 139 -10.12 3.05 0.41
N SER A 140 -9.74 2.81 1.65
CA SER A 140 -10.19 3.58 2.80
C SER A 140 -9.07 4.27 3.56
N GLY A 141 -7.83 3.96 3.20
CA GLY A 141 -6.62 4.63 3.64
C GLY A 141 -5.62 4.79 2.51
N GLN A 142 -4.51 5.46 2.80
CA GLN A 142 -3.39 5.58 1.87
C GLN A 142 -2.08 5.78 2.61
N ARG A 143 -0.99 5.31 2.01
CA ARG A 143 0.36 5.64 2.47
C ARG A 143 0.87 6.85 1.70
N SER A 144 1.58 7.74 2.39
CA SER A 144 2.28 8.84 1.71
C SER A 144 3.26 8.29 0.68
N GLY A 145 3.62 9.11 -0.28
CA GLY A 145 4.84 8.89 -1.06
C GLY A 145 6.07 8.90 -0.14
N VAL A 146 7.20 8.52 -0.70
CA VAL A 146 8.46 8.49 0.05
C VAL A 146 8.84 9.87 0.55
N ARG A 147 9.37 9.90 1.77
CA ARG A 147 10.00 11.06 2.42
C ARG A 147 11.45 10.76 2.71
N ILE A 148 12.24 11.79 2.91
CA ILE A 148 13.57 11.66 3.51
C ILE A 148 13.41 11.73 5.03
N GLU A 149 13.66 10.62 5.68
CA GLU A 149 13.83 10.54 7.12
C GLU A 149 15.25 10.93 7.47
N TYR A 150 15.43 11.78 8.47
CA TYR A 150 16.76 12.27 8.80
C TYR A 150 17.00 12.37 10.30
N ASN A 151 18.26 12.08 10.69
CA ASN A 151 18.77 12.30 12.03
C ASN A 151 19.11 13.77 12.21
N LYS A 152 18.33 14.52 13.03
CA LYS A 152 18.53 15.96 13.26
C LYS A 152 19.91 16.27 13.83
N ALA A 153 20.38 15.47 14.78
CA ALA A 153 21.68 15.70 15.41
C ALA A 153 22.85 15.60 14.44
N LEU A 154 22.83 14.60 13.54
CA LEU A 154 23.87 14.46 12.51
C LEU A 154 23.77 15.55 11.44
N LEU A 155 22.56 15.97 11.09
CA LEU A 155 22.31 17.03 10.14
C LEU A 155 22.87 18.37 10.67
N GLU A 156 22.52 18.75 11.89
CA GLU A 156 22.98 19.97 12.57
C GLU A 156 24.50 19.97 12.78
N ALA A 157 25.07 18.82 13.21
CA ALA A 157 26.51 18.67 13.38
C ALA A 157 27.30 18.90 12.08
N SER A 158 26.68 18.63 10.93
CA SER A 158 27.26 18.89 9.61
C SER A 158 26.90 20.29 9.07
N GLY A 159 26.23 21.13 9.86
CA GLY A 159 25.94 22.53 9.54
C GLY A 159 24.75 22.73 8.61
N PHE A 160 23.83 21.77 8.55
CA PHE A 160 22.59 21.90 7.77
C PHE A 160 21.39 22.16 8.69
N GLU A 161 20.40 22.91 8.18
CA GLU A 161 19.16 23.22 8.90
C GLU A 161 17.96 22.38 8.40
N GLY A 162 18.07 21.74 7.23
CA GLY A 162 17.02 20.93 6.62
C GLY A 162 17.51 20.19 5.39
N ILE A 163 16.63 19.41 4.79
CA ILE A 163 16.91 18.68 3.54
C ILE A 163 16.81 19.66 2.36
N PRO A 164 17.81 19.72 1.45
CA PRO A 164 17.80 20.63 0.32
C PRO A 164 16.74 20.23 -0.72
N ALA A 165 16.32 21.20 -1.54
CA ALA A 165 15.31 20.98 -2.56
C ALA A 165 15.86 20.32 -3.84
N THR A 166 17.17 20.42 -4.09
CA THR A 166 17.78 19.90 -5.30
C THR A 166 18.57 18.61 -5.07
N LEU A 167 18.55 17.70 -6.06
CA LEU A 167 19.32 16.46 -6.04
C LEU A 167 20.83 16.71 -5.87
N ALA A 168 21.36 17.73 -6.54
CA ALA A 168 22.80 18.04 -6.46
C ALA A 168 23.21 18.45 -5.04
N GLU A 169 22.44 19.32 -4.39
CA GLU A 169 22.70 19.73 -3.01
C GLU A 169 22.51 18.57 -2.02
N TYR A 170 21.57 17.66 -2.27
CA TYR A 170 21.37 16.46 -1.48
C TYR A 170 22.56 15.50 -1.54
N VAL A 171 23.14 15.32 -2.73
CA VAL A 171 24.38 14.55 -2.91
C VAL A 171 25.54 15.17 -2.11
N GLU A 172 25.74 16.49 -2.21
CA GLU A 172 26.77 17.19 -1.46
C GLU A 172 26.54 17.14 0.06
N MET A 173 25.28 17.19 0.50
CA MET A 173 24.92 17.00 1.90
C MET A 173 25.36 15.62 2.39
N ALA A 174 24.98 14.54 1.67
CA ALA A 174 25.33 13.17 2.04
C ALA A 174 26.85 12.96 2.10
N LYS A 175 27.60 13.50 1.13
CA LYS A 175 29.07 13.47 1.12
C LYS A 175 29.67 14.17 2.34
N LYS A 176 29.19 15.38 2.64
CA LYS A 176 29.68 16.14 3.79
C LYS A 176 29.39 15.41 5.10
N MET A 177 28.17 14.91 5.30
CA MET A 177 27.78 14.19 6.51
C MET A 177 28.62 12.91 6.70
N THR A 178 28.95 12.19 5.63
CA THR A 178 29.87 11.03 5.68
C THR A 178 31.28 11.45 6.06
N ALA A 179 31.79 12.52 5.47
CA ALA A 179 33.11 13.04 5.79
C ALA A 179 33.22 13.49 7.26
N ASP A 180 32.23 14.22 7.73
CA ASP A 180 32.16 14.70 9.13
C ASP A 180 32.00 13.50 10.12
N GLY A 181 31.34 12.43 9.69
CA GLY A 181 31.19 11.21 10.46
C GLY A 181 32.50 10.44 10.72
N ALA A 182 33.55 10.72 9.98
CA ALA A 182 34.90 10.20 10.15
C ALA A 182 34.97 8.67 10.33
N GLY A 183 34.15 7.93 9.56
CA GLY A 183 34.05 6.47 9.58
C GLY A 183 33.22 5.89 10.74
N LYS A 184 32.61 6.71 11.57
CA LYS A 184 31.68 6.29 12.64
C LYS A 184 30.22 6.38 12.24
N THR A 185 29.88 7.40 11.47
CA THR A 185 28.55 7.61 10.92
C THR A 185 28.64 7.95 9.43
N TYR A 186 27.54 7.76 8.72
CA TYR A 186 27.45 7.96 7.28
C TYR A 186 26.32 8.93 6.93
N GLY A 187 26.44 9.63 5.80
CA GLY A 187 25.42 10.56 5.36
C GLY A 187 24.12 9.87 4.95
N ILE A 188 24.21 8.69 4.34
CA ILE A 188 23.05 8.00 3.78
C ILE A 188 23.16 6.47 3.91
N GLY A 189 22.02 5.78 4.02
CA GLY A 189 21.91 4.33 3.96
C GLY A 189 21.02 3.86 2.80
N PHE A 190 21.34 2.71 2.22
CA PHE A 190 20.52 2.01 1.23
C PHE A 190 20.19 0.60 1.74
N THR A 191 18.92 0.21 1.63
CA THR A 191 18.52 -1.17 1.88
C THR A 191 18.92 -2.08 0.71
N SER A 192 19.09 -3.37 0.95
CA SER A 192 19.30 -4.35 -0.12
C SER A 192 18.04 -4.66 -0.93
N SER A 193 16.85 -4.34 -0.41
CA SER A 193 15.57 -4.50 -1.09
C SER A 193 15.06 -3.17 -1.63
N SER A 194 14.79 -3.10 -2.94
CA SER A 194 14.28 -1.91 -3.63
C SER A 194 15.10 -0.61 -3.38
N PRO A 195 16.44 -0.64 -3.43
CA PRO A 195 17.26 0.52 -3.07
C PRO A 195 17.06 1.70 -4.02
N PHE A 196 16.78 1.45 -5.31
CA PHE A 196 16.50 2.49 -6.30
C PHE A 196 15.15 3.14 -6.06
N GLU A 197 14.10 2.34 -5.86
CA GLU A 197 12.73 2.78 -5.65
C GLU A 197 12.61 3.74 -4.46
N ARG A 198 13.19 3.37 -3.33
CA ARG A 198 13.00 4.09 -2.06
C ARG A 198 13.57 5.49 -2.02
N GLN A 199 14.44 5.86 -2.95
CA GLN A 199 15.02 7.19 -2.98
C GLN A 199 15.00 7.80 -4.38
N LEU A 200 15.82 7.28 -5.29
CA LEU A 200 16.10 7.91 -6.57
C LEU A 200 14.92 7.90 -7.54
N GLU A 201 14.14 6.84 -7.56
CA GLU A 201 12.93 6.77 -8.40
C GLU A 201 11.90 7.82 -7.97
N MET A 202 11.74 8.03 -6.67
CA MET A 202 10.81 9.04 -6.15
C MET A 202 11.29 10.47 -6.44
N MET A 203 12.60 10.72 -6.38
CA MET A 203 13.20 11.99 -6.79
C MET A 203 13.01 12.22 -8.29
N ALA A 204 13.07 11.17 -9.10
CA ALA A 204 12.78 11.23 -10.53
C ALA A 204 11.29 11.55 -10.80
N GLN A 205 10.36 10.93 -10.06
CA GLN A 205 8.93 11.19 -10.20
C GLN A 205 8.59 12.67 -9.96
N VAL A 206 9.03 13.25 -8.85
CA VAL A 206 8.77 14.67 -8.56
C VAL A 206 9.46 15.61 -9.55
N SER A 207 10.43 15.11 -10.30
CA SER A 207 11.11 15.83 -11.41
C SER A 207 10.41 15.63 -12.75
N GLY A 208 9.26 14.94 -12.80
CA GLY A 208 8.50 14.67 -14.01
C GLY A 208 9.03 13.48 -14.83
N VAL A 209 9.87 12.63 -14.24
CA VAL A 209 10.40 11.42 -14.90
C VAL A 209 9.68 10.19 -14.36
N PHE A 210 9.07 9.44 -15.27
CA PHE A 210 8.43 8.18 -14.98
C PHE A 210 8.81 7.14 -16.05
N TYR A 211 8.85 5.87 -15.70
CA TYR A 211 9.32 4.80 -16.59
C TYR A 211 8.36 4.43 -17.72
N TYR A 212 7.14 4.97 -17.70
CA TYR A 212 6.11 4.77 -18.72
C TYR A 212 5.59 6.13 -19.22
N ASP A 213 5.70 6.36 -20.51
CA ASP A 213 5.16 7.54 -21.19
C ASP A 213 3.68 7.30 -21.51
N TYR A 214 2.81 7.76 -20.62
CA TYR A 214 1.36 7.58 -20.77
C TYR A 214 0.78 8.24 -22.01
N LYS A 215 1.37 9.33 -22.51
CA LYS A 215 0.89 10.00 -23.73
C LYS A 215 1.11 9.16 -24.98
N ASN A 216 2.23 8.48 -25.06
CA ASN A 216 2.63 7.70 -26.22
C ASN A 216 2.44 6.19 -26.03
N GLY A 217 2.06 5.76 -24.85
CA GLY A 217 1.83 4.36 -24.55
C GLY A 217 3.08 3.49 -24.72
N LYS A 218 4.20 3.89 -24.15
CA LYS A 218 5.48 3.16 -24.26
C LYS A 218 6.32 3.30 -22.99
N PHE A 219 7.24 2.39 -22.79
CA PHE A 219 8.26 2.51 -21.77
C PHE A 219 9.36 3.47 -22.21
N ASP A 220 9.82 4.35 -21.30
CA ASP A 220 10.91 5.28 -21.54
C ASP A 220 11.74 5.53 -20.27
N PHE A 221 12.95 5.00 -20.26
CA PHE A 221 13.88 5.10 -19.14
C PHE A 221 14.92 6.21 -19.31
N SER A 222 14.86 6.96 -20.41
CA SER A 222 15.89 7.94 -20.77
C SER A 222 16.05 9.06 -19.74
N GLY A 223 14.96 9.45 -19.10
CA GLY A 223 14.96 10.50 -18.08
C GLY A 223 15.69 10.14 -16.77
N TYR A 224 15.98 8.85 -16.52
CA TYR A 224 16.62 8.44 -15.27
C TYR A 224 18.13 8.73 -15.20
N LYS A 225 18.81 9.03 -16.32
CA LYS A 225 20.27 9.19 -16.37
C LYS A 225 20.84 10.07 -15.26
N PRO A 226 20.37 11.31 -15.01
CA PRO A 226 20.94 12.17 -13.97
C PRO A 226 20.77 11.58 -12.55
N PHE A 227 19.70 10.83 -12.31
CA PHE A 227 19.47 10.15 -11.03
C PHE A 227 20.39 8.96 -10.82
N LEU A 228 20.76 8.24 -11.90
CA LEU A 228 21.71 7.14 -11.84
C LEU A 228 23.14 7.65 -11.61
N GLU A 229 23.51 8.77 -12.24
CA GLU A 229 24.78 9.44 -12.00
C GLU A 229 24.90 9.91 -10.55
N ALA A 230 23.87 10.59 -10.02
CA ALA A 230 23.79 10.98 -8.61
C ALA A 230 23.80 9.77 -7.68
N GLY A 231 23.13 8.68 -8.05
CA GLY A 231 23.11 7.42 -7.31
C GLY A 231 24.51 6.82 -7.13
N ARG A 232 25.36 6.85 -8.15
CA ARG A 232 26.78 6.43 -8.05
C ARG A 232 27.54 7.25 -7.01
N GLU A 233 27.32 8.55 -6.98
CA GLU A 233 27.96 9.43 -6.00
C GLU A 233 27.46 9.17 -4.57
N LEU A 234 26.15 8.95 -4.40
CA LEU A 234 25.56 8.64 -3.11
C LEU A 234 26.03 7.27 -2.57
N VAL A 235 26.06 6.25 -3.41
CA VAL A 235 26.54 4.90 -3.01
C VAL A 235 28.01 4.94 -2.59
N ALA A 236 28.85 5.75 -3.24
CA ALA A 236 30.26 5.89 -2.88
C ALA A 236 30.50 6.45 -1.47
N VAL A 237 29.51 7.12 -0.87
CA VAL A 237 29.58 7.71 0.48
C VAL A 237 28.55 7.12 1.45
N ALA A 238 27.76 6.16 1.00
CA ALA A 238 26.76 5.49 1.81
C ALA A 238 27.37 4.57 2.86
N TYR A 239 26.54 4.18 3.84
CA TYR A 239 26.86 3.04 4.70
C TYR A 239 27.16 1.81 3.83
N PRO A 240 28.35 1.17 3.99
CA PRO A 240 28.88 0.24 3.00
C PRO A 240 28.18 -1.12 2.96
N ASP A 241 27.49 -1.50 4.06
CA ASP A 241 26.88 -2.81 4.19
C ASP A 241 25.37 -2.72 4.03
N GLN A 242 24.89 -2.90 2.79
CA GLN A 242 23.46 -2.90 2.47
C GLN A 242 22.80 -4.16 3.05
N GLN A 243 21.93 -3.96 4.02
CA GLN A 243 21.19 -5.01 4.70
C GLN A 243 19.71 -5.02 4.29
N GLY A 244 19.00 -6.10 4.69
CA GLY A 244 17.54 -6.13 4.63
C GLY A 244 16.91 -5.00 5.45
N VAL A 245 15.67 -4.64 5.11
CA VAL A 245 14.99 -3.45 5.63
C VAL A 245 14.99 -3.36 7.15
N ASP A 246 14.77 -4.46 7.88
CA ASP A 246 14.71 -4.44 9.35
C ASP A 246 16.08 -4.17 9.99
N ASN A 247 17.16 -4.70 9.42
CA ASN A 247 18.50 -4.38 9.88
C ASN A 247 18.85 -2.90 9.63
N MET A 248 18.44 -2.36 8.47
CA MET A 248 18.65 -0.96 8.16
C MET A 248 17.80 -0.03 9.07
N ARG A 249 16.60 -0.45 9.48
CA ARG A 249 15.78 0.23 10.50
C ARG A 249 16.49 0.31 11.84
N ALA A 250 17.02 -0.81 12.30
CA ALA A 250 17.81 -0.84 13.53
C ALA A 250 19.03 0.09 13.46
N MET A 251 19.78 0.06 12.36
CA MET A 251 20.95 0.93 12.15
C MET A 251 20.59 2.41 12.08
N PHE A 252 19.49 2.77 11.43
CA PHE A 252 19.01 4.15 11.44
C PHE A 252 18.61 4.58 12.85
N ALA A 253 17.88 3.74 13.59
CA ALA A 253 17.48 4.02 14.96
C ALA A 253 18.66 4.16 15.93
N GLU A 254 19.78 3.50 15.65
CA GLU A 254 21.07 3.64 16.37
C GLU A 254 21.86 4.87 15.93
N GLY A 255 21.48 5.57 14.85
CA GLY A 255 22.18 6.71 14.30
C GLY A 255 23.42 6.39 13.49
N THR A 256 23.50 5.18 12.89
CA THR A 256 24.60 4.76 12.05
C THR A 256 24.72 5.59 10.77
N PHE A 257 23.59 6.03 10.22
CA PHE A 257 23.54 6.95 9.08
C PHE A 257 22.44 8.00 9.25
N ALA A 258 22.55 9.08 8.49
CA ALA A 258 21.77 10.29 8.74
C ALA A 258 20.50 10.39 7.88
N LEU A 259 20.53 9.93 6.63
CA LEU A 259 19.46 10.11 5.63
C LEU A 259 18.97 8.78 5.12
N TRP A 260 17.64 8.63 5.03
CA TRP A 260 17.02 7.42 4.49
C TRP A 260 15.65 7.73 3.84
N GLY A 261 15.34 7.06 2.73
CA GLY A 261 14.07 7.26 2.01
C GLY A 261 13.06 6.18 2.37
N ASN A 262 11.91 6.57 2.92
CA ASN A 262 10.80 5.68 3.23
C ASN A 262 9.45 6.40 3.22
N ALA A 263 8.35 5.65 3.37
CA ALA A 263 7.00 6.18 3.40
C ALA A 263 6.40 6.12 4.82
N SER A 264 5.14 6.50 4.96
CA SER A 264 4.46 6.75 6.25
C SER A 264 4.40 5.56 7.21
N GLN A 265 4.56 4.30 6.74
CA GLN A 265 4.60 3.14 7.64
C GLN A 265 5.72 3.23 8.69
N GLU A 266 6.80 3.96 8.41
CA GLU A 266 7.91 4.11 9.35
C GLU A 266 7.54 4.92 10.60
N ALA A 267 6.46 5.70 10.56
CA ALA A 267 5.93 6.37 11.75
C ALA A 267 5.65 5.38 12.88
N GLY A 268 4.95 4.28 12.58
CA GLY A 268 4.67 3.21 13.53
C GLY A 268 5.90 2.34 13.84
N VAL A 269 6.73 2.10 12.84
CA VAL A 269 7.96 1.28 12.99
C VAL A 269 8.94 1.94 13.95
N PHE A 270 9.25 3.22 13.78
CA PHE A 270 10.20 3.95 14.65
C PHE A 270 9.59 4.40 15.98
N THR A 271 8.31 4.18 16.18
CA THR A 271 7.67 4.37 17.47
C THR A 271 7.61 3.07 18.27
N ASN A 272 7.32 1.94 17.63
CA ASN A 272 6.95 0.70 18.32
C ASN A 272 7.93 -0.46 18.14
N GLN A 273 8.49 -0.65 16.92
CA GLN A 273 9.32 -1.84 16.60
C GLN A 273 10.82 -1.54 16.74
N PHE A 274 11.27 -0.41 16.24
CA PHE A 274 12.66 0.08 16.32
C PHE A 274 12.66 1.51 16.89
N PRO A 275 12.28 1.70 18.17
CA PRO A 275 12.04 3.03 18.72
C PRO A 275 13.31 3.88 18.73
N ILE A 276 13.25 5.05 18.08
CA ILE A 276 14.33 6.02 18.07
C ILE A 276 14.25 6.83 19.35
N THR A 277 15.17 6.57 20.28
CA THR A 277 15.25 7.25 21.58
C THR A 277 16.55 8.03 21.79
N ALA A 278 17.57 7.79 20.96
CA ALA A 278 18.88 8.38 21.12
C ALA A 278 19.01 9.79 20.51
N PHE A 279 18.13 10.15 19.57
CA PHE A 279 18.14 11.45 18.88
C PHE A 279 16.73 11.82 18.41
N GLU A 280 16.54 13.10 18.10
CA GLU A 280 15.36 13.53 17.34
C GLU A 280 15.54 13.24 15.85
N TRP A 281 14.50 12.69 15.22
CA TRP A 281 14.45 12.51 13.78
C TRP A 281 13.36 13.38 13.15
N GLY A 282 13.54 13.70 11.90
CA GLY A 282 12.60 14.48 11.11
C GLY A 282 12.23 13.77 9.82
N VAL A 283 11.21 14.31 9.15
CA VAL A 283 10.67 13.85 7.87
C VAL A 283 10.64 15.07 6.93
N ALA A 284 11.12 14.91 5.71
CA ALA A 284 11.11 15.97 4.71
C ALA A 284 10.73 15.43 3.32
N PRO A 285 10.21 16.29 2.41
CA PRO A 285 10.00 15.93 1.01
C PRO A 285 11.29 15.44 0.34
N VAL A 286 11.16 14.56 -0.65
CA VAL A 286 12.29 14.16 -1.49
C VAL A 286 12.72 15.33 -2.39
N PRO A 287 14.04 15.54 -2.62
CA PRO A 287 14.52 16.55 -3.57
C PRO A 287 14.09 16.24 -5.00
N SER A 288 13.86 17.27 -5.81
CA SER A 288 13.77 17.14 -7.25
C SER A 288 15.12 17.43 -7.94
N LEU A 289 15.20 17.21 -9.25
CA LEU A 289 16.44 17.42 -10.00
C LEU A 289 16.97 18.87 -9.87
N ASP A 290 16.07 19.85 -9.92
CA ASP A 290 16.39 21.29 -9.98
C ASP A 290 15.62 22.14 -8.93
N GLY A 291 14.95 21.51 -7.99
CA GLY A 291 14.16 22.18 -6.94
C GLY A 291 12.71 22.47 -7.35
N GLU A 292 12.32 22.22 -8.62
CA GLU A 292 10.95 22.40 -9.10
C GLU A 292 10.20 21.07 -9.09
N ILE A 293 8.93 21.10 -8.69
CA ILE A 293 8.05 19.94 -8.76
C ILE A 293 7.39 19.92 -10.16
N LYS A 294 7.69 18.88 -10.94
CA LYS A 294 7.23 18.69 -12.33
C LYS A 294 6.40 17.43 -12.54
N GLY A 295 6.31 16.60 -11.52
CA GLY A 295 5.48 15.39 -11.52
C GLY A 295 4.98 15.07 -10.13
N ALA A 296 3.91 14.30 -10.06
CA ALA A 296 3.35 13.86 -8.80
C ALA A 296 4.27 12.84 -8.12
N LEU A 297 4.32 12.89 -6.80
CA LEU A 297 4.89 11.80 -6.02
C LEU A 297 3.82 10.72 -5.83
N GLN A 298 4.16 9.49 -6.14
CA GLN A 298 3.23 8.38 -6.06
C GLN A 298 2.84 8.08 -4.61
N VAL A 299 1.53 8.01 -4.38
CA VAL A 299 0.92 7.47 -3.16
C VAL A 299 0.31 6.11 -3.43
N ASN A 300 0.18 5.30 -2.39
CA ASN A 300 -0.40 3.97 -2.50
C ASN A 300 -1.72 3.92 -1.73
N PRO A 301 -2.87 3.90 -2.44
CA PRO A 301 -4.15 3.58 -1.83
C PRO A 301 -4.06 2.26 -1.08
N ASN A 302 -4.65 2.21 0.10
CA ASN A 302 -4.50 1.10 1.02
C ASN A 302 -5.81 0.79 1.74
N LYS A 303 -5.78 -0.24 2.58
CA LYS A 303 -6.88 -0.67 3.45
C LYS A 303 -8.16 -0.93 2.67
N GLY A 304 -8.05 -1.82 1.70
CA GLY A 304 -9.17 -2.32 0.90
C GLY A 304 -9.42 -3.80 1.15
N TYR A 305 -10.64 -4.22 0.82
CA TYR A 305 -11.13 -5.57 1.06
C TYR A 305 -11.76 -6.11 -0.21
N LEU A 306 -11.30 -7.27 -0.67
CA LEU A 306 -11.88 -7.99 -1.81
C LEU A 306 -12.77 -9.11 -1.28
N MET A 307 -13.98 -9.22 -1.83
CA MET A 307 -14.85 -10.38 -1.61
C MET A 307 -14.50 -11.46 -2.62
N LEU A 308 -14.22 -12.68 -2.15
CA LEU A 308 -13.95 -13.79 -3.07
C LEU A 308 -15.24 -14.35 -3.64
N ASP A 309 -15.21 -14.81 -4.90
CA ASP A 309 -16.38 -15.42 -5.54
C ASP A 309 -16.79 -16.74 -4.86
N ALA A 310 -15.83 -17.43 -4.24
CA ALA A 310 -16.05 -18.61 -3.42
C ALA A 310 -16.91 -18.36 -2.16
N CYS A 311 -17.07 -17.10 -1.73
CA CYS A 311 -17.92 -16.73 -0.61
C CYS A 311 -19.37 -17.13 -0.86
N LYS A 312 -19.95 -17.90 0.07
CA LYS A 312 -21.33 -18.39 -0.04
C LYS A 312 -22.35 -17.40 0.49
N ASN A 313 -21.95 -16.53 1.43
CA ASN A 313 -22.79 -15.58 2.13
C ASN A 313 -22.38 -14.15 1.76
N LYS A 314 -22.50 -13.78 0.47
CA LYS A 314 -22.01 -12.51 -0.08
C LYS A 314 -22.63 -11.29 0.61
N ASP A 315 -23.90 -11.37 1.01
CA ASP A 315 -24.56 -10.25 1.73
C ASP A 315 -23.95 -10.06 3.12
N ALA A 316 -23.67 -11.14 3.85
CA ALA A 316 -23.01 -11.05 5.16
C ALA A 316 -21.54 -10.57 5.02
N ALA A 317 -20.84 -10.99 3.98
CA ALA A 317 -19.50 -10.50 3.68
C ALA A 317 -19.52 -9.00 3.32
N TRP A 318 -20.54 -8.51 2.63
CA TRP A 318 -20.72 -7.09 2.37
C TRP A 318 -20.93 -6.28 3.65
N GLU A 319 -21.75 -6.78 4.61
CA GLU A 319 -21.91 -6.13 5.92
C GLU A 319 -20.58 -6.03 6.68
N VAL A 320 -19.72 -7.06 6.59
CA VAL A 320 -18.38 -7.03 7.19
C VAL A 320 -17.48 -5.99 6.51
N ILE A 321 -17.50 -5.91 5.18
CA ILE A 321 -16.74 -4.89 4.42
C ILE A 321 -17.20 -3.49 4.82
N LYS A 322 -18.52 -3.25 4.91
CA LYS A 322 -19.07 -1.97 5.34
C LYS A 322 -18.63 -1.60 6.76
N TYR A 323 -18.60 -2.58 7.66
CA TYR A 323 -18.12 -2.34 9.02
C TYR A 323 -16.65 -1.91 9.06
N PHE A 324 -15.78 -2.60 8.34
CA PHE A 324 -14.36 -2.25 8.25
C PHE A 324 -14.10 -0.90 7.55
N GLN A 325 -15.09 -0.38 6.86
CA GLN A 325 -15.04 0.91 6.17
C GLN A 325 -16.06 1.93 6.71
N SER A 326 -16.61 1.66 7.90
CA SER A 326 -17.49 2.61 8.60
C SER A 326 -16.72 3.82 9.14
N GLU A 327 -17.43 4.94 9.36
CA GLU A 327 -16.84 6.15 9.95
C GLU A 327 -16.13 5.84 11.28
N GLU A 328 -16.78 5.11 12.19
CA GLU A 328 -16.20 4.78 13.49
C GLU A 328 -14.90 3.99 13.36
N PHE A 329 -14.91 2.99 12.49
CA PHE A 329 -13.72 2.17 12.24
C PHE A 329 -12.58 2.99 11.65
N LEU A 330 -12.87 3.77 10.60
CA LEU A 330 -11.84 4.53 9.89
C LEU A 330 -11.28 5.69 10.71
N VAL A 331 -12.11 6.43 11.45
CA VAL A 331 -11.63 7.49 12.35
C VAL A 331 -10.68 6.90 13.39
N GLY A 332 -11.07 5.82 14.08
CA GLY A 332 -10.21 5.19 15.08
C GLY A 332 -8.92 4.63 14.47
N TYR A 333 -8.98 4.08 13.26
CA TYR A 333 -7.82 3.55 12.54
C TYR A 333 -6.80 4.66 12.21
N MET A 334 -7.27 5.80 11.69
CA MET A 334 -6.40 6.93 11.38
C MET A 334 -5.86 7.61 12.64
N GLU A 335 -6.69 7.81 13.67
CA GLU A 335 -6.23 8.35 14.96
C GLU A 335 -5.22 7.42 15.65
N GLY A 336 -5.28 6.11 15.41
CA GLY A 336 -4.28 5.15 15.85
C GLY A 336 -2.94 5.22 15.11
N GLY A 337 -2.85 6.05 14.06
CA GLY A 337 -1.62 6.24 13.28
C GLY A 337 -1.28 5.02 12.38
N PHE A 338 -2.28 4.27 11.94
CA PHE A 338 -2.05 3.10 11.09
C PHE A 338 -1.97 3.45 9.61
N ASP A 339 -2.67 4.52 9.19
CA ASP A 339 -2.65 4.99 7.80
C ASP A 339 -3.03 6.48 7.71
N LEU A 340 -3.03 7.05 6.51
CA LEU A 340 -3.53 8.40 6.22
C LEU A 340 -4.93 8.32 5.60
N PRO A 341 -5.82 9.28 5.89
CA PRO A 341 -7.15 9.30 5.29
C PRO A 341 -7.09 9.52 3.77
N ILE A 342 -7.90 8.80 3.01
CA ILE A 342 -8.02 8.99 1.55
C ILE A 342 -9.22 9.86 1.16
N THR A 343 -10.18 10.06 2.06
CA THR A 343 -11.36 10.90 1.82
C THR A 343 -11.35 12.12 2.73
N SER A 344 -11.80 13.26 2.22
CA SER A 344 -12.03 14.45 3.03
C SER A 344 -13.07 14.21 4.13
N TYR A 345 -14.05 13.31 3.88
CA TYR A 345 -15.06 12.95 4.86
C TYR A 345 -14.42 12.41 6.15
N ILE A 346 -13.43 11.55 6.06
CA ILE A 346 -12.70 11.01 7.21
C ILE A 346 -11.67 12.03 7.74
N ASP A 347 -10.92 12.72 6.84
CA ASP A 347 -9.90 13.70 7.23
C ASP A 347 -10.44 14.82 8.13
N GLU A 348 -11.68 15.26 7.88
CA GLU A 348 -12.36 16.30 8.67
C GLU A 348 -12.82 15.81 10.06
N ARG A 349 -12.84 14.50 10.31
CA ARG A 349 -13.37 13.87 11.53
C ARG A 349 -12.29 13.34 12.46
N ILE A 350 -11.09 13.18 11.98
CA ILE A 350 -9.95 12.71 12.79
C ILE A 350 -9.37 13.82 13.65
N ASP A 351 -9.00 13.48 14.85
CA ASP A 351 -8.14 14.32 15.70
C ASP A 351 -6.67 14.06 15.33
N LYS A 352 -6.11 14.90 14.47
CA LYS A 352 -4.73 14.76 13.97
C LYS A 352 -3.67 14.72 15.08
N SER A 353 -3.96 15.26 16.27
CA SER A 353 -3.05 15.20 17.41
C SER A 353 -2.86 13.78 17.95
N LYS A 354 -3.79 12.87 17.67
CA LYS A 354 -3.70 11.47 18.08
C LYS A 354 -2.92 10.60 17.11
N MET A 355 -2.70 11.05 15.87
CA MET A 355 -1.97 10.30 14.84
C MET A 355 -0.48 10.09 15.16
N GLY A 356 0.04 10.76 16.20
CA GLY A 356 1.44 10.67 16.57
C GLY A 356 2.35 11.07 15.41
N ARG A 357 3.39 10.28 15.18
CA ARG A 357 4.38 10.53 14.10
C ARG A 357 3.81 10.35 12.68
N MET A 358 2.66 9.70 12.52
CA MET A 358 1.99 9.60 11.23
C MET A 358 1.62 10.99 10.67
N ALA A 359 1.33 11.97 11.53
CA ALA A 359 1.03 13.32 11.11
C ALA A 359 2.19 14.01 10.34
N ASP A 360 3.44 13.62 10.60
CA ASP A 360 4.61 14.15 9.87
C ASP A 360 4.66 13.73 8.41
N TYR A 361 3.91 12.69 8.05
CA TYR A 361 3.78 12.18 6.68
C TYR A 361 2.52 12.67 5.97
N SER A 362 1.84 13.68 6.52
CA SER A 362 0.68 14.28 5.85
C SER A 362 0.96 14.53 4.37
N LEU A 363 -0.06 14.30 3.54
CA LEU A 363 0.11 14.38 2.08
C LEU A 363 0.55 15.77 1.65
N LEU A 364 1.39 15.79 0.63
CA LEU A 364 1.82 16.99 -0.06
C LEU A 364 0.86 17.28 -1.22
N ASP A 365 0.72 18.53 -1.62
CA ASP A 365 -0.21 18.97 -2.66
C ASP A 365 0.03 18.32 -4.03
N TYR A 366 1.24 17.77 -4.25
CA TYR A 366 1.65 17.09 -5.47
C TYR A 366 1.72 15.56 -5.33
N GLU A 367 1.07 14.98 -4.33
CA GLU A 367 0.95 13.52 -4.22
C GLU A 367 -0.29 13.02 -4.93
N SER A 368 -0.15 11.95 -5.71
CA SER A 368 -1.25 11.38 -6.49
C SER A 368 -1.08 9.87 -6.72
N VAL A 369 -2.19 9.21 -6.99
CA VAL A 369 -2.19 7.83 -7.48
C VAL A 369 -1.88 7.84 -8.98
N TYR A 370 -1.02 6.92 -9.43
CA TYR A 370 -0.77 6.70 -10.84
C TYR A 370 -1.68 5.60 -11.40
N PRO A 371 -2.12 5.70 -12.65
CA PRO A 371 -2.72 4.58 -13.35
C PRO A 371 -1.76 3.40 -13.40
N ALA A 372 -2.25 2.18 -13.23
CA ALA A 372 -1.40 1.01 -13.28
C ALA A 372 -0.79 0.83 -14.68
N VAL A 373 0.53 0.73 -14.74
CA VAL A 373 1.23 0.40 -15.99
C VAL A 373 0.95 -1.06 -16.36
N PRO A 374 0.68 -1.38 -17.63
CA PRO A 374 0.44 -2.75 -18.05
C PRO A 374 1.55 -3.71 -17.63
N THR A 375 1.19 -4.84 -17.05
CA THR A 375 2.14 -5.91 -16.72
C THR A 375 2.51 -6.65 -17.99
N ILE A 376 3.81 -6.80 -18.25
CA ILE A 376 4.36 -7.44 -19.45
C ILE A 376 5.13 -8.72 -19.10
N ASN A 377 5.21 -9.66 -20.05
CA ASN A 377 6.02 -10.86 -19.93
C ASN A 377 7.50 -10.55 -20.24
N LEU A 378 8.18 -9.95 -19.29
CA LEU A 378 9.55 -9.50 -19.44
C LEU A 378 10.56 -10.64 -19.23
N MET A 379 11.53 -10.77 -20.11
CA MET A 379 12.69 -11.66 -19.93
C MET A 379 13.87 -10.85 -19.33
N GLY A 380 14.57 -11.45 -18.36
CA GLY A 380 15.72 -10.84 -17.68
C GLY A 380 15.30 -9.99 -16.47
N ASP A 381 16.24 -9.19 -15.95
CA ASP A 381 16.02 -8.38 -14.76
C ASP A 381 14.97 -7.27 -15.01
N ASP A 382 14.18 -6.96 -13.99
CA ASP A 382 13.31 -5.79 -14.01
C ASP A 382 14.13 -4.49 -14.01
N TYR A 383 13.47 -3.36 -14.37
CA TYR A 383 14.18 -2.09 -14.54
C TYR A 383 14.83 -1.58 -13.25
N ARG A 384 14.21 -1.80 -12.09
CA ARG A 384 14.78 -1.34 -10.81
C ARG A 384 16.07 -2.07 -10.49
N THR A 385 16.08 -3.37 -10.70
CA THR A 385 17.28 -4.21 -10.55
C THR A 385 18.37 -3.79 -11.53
N GLN A 386 18.04 -3.60 -12.80
CA GLN A 386 19.01 -3.20 -13.82
C GLN A 386 19.58 -1.79 -13.60
N LEU A 387 18.73 -0.82 -13.27
CA LEU A 387 19.18 0.55 -12.96
C LEU A 387 20.06 0.57 -11.70
N TRP A 388 19.72 -0.24 -10.69
CA TRP A 388 20.59 -0.37 -9.52
C TRP A 388 21.93 -1.02 -9.84
N ASN A 389 21.97 -2.03 -10.69
CA ASN A 389 23.22 -2.61 -11.19
C ASN A 389 24.08 -1.58 -11.94
N ALA A 390 23.46 -0.66 -12.68
CA ALA A 390 24.17 0.44 -13.33
C ALA A 390 24.73 1.45 -12.30
N ILE A 391 23.99 1.76 -11.23
CA ILE A 391 24.46 2.61 -10.13
C ILE A 391 25.67 1.94 -9.45
N MET A 392 25.60 0.64 -9.17
CA MET A 392 26.69 -0.11 -8.57
C MET A 392 27.92 -0.30 -9.47
N GLY A 393 27.86 0.16 -10.73
CA GLY A 393 28.96 0.06 -11.68
C GLY A 393 29.14 -1.31 -12.33
N HIS A 394 28.15 -2.19 -12.23
CA HIS A 394 28.17 -3.51 -12.87
C HIS A 394 27.90 -3.40 -14.38
N MET A 395 27.36 -2.28 -14.83
CA MET A 395 27.15 -1.95 -16.24
C MET A 395 27.18 -0.43 -16.47
N GLU A 396 27.37 -0.02 -17.73
CA GLU A 396 27.33 1.38 -18.09
C GLU A 396 25.90 1.93 -18.11
N ILE A 397 25.69 3.16 -17.61
CA ILE A 397 24.35 3.77 -17.46
C ILE A 397 23.64 3.86 -18.81
N ASP A 398 24.31 4.37 -19.84
CA ASP A 398 23.70 4.53 -21.17
C ASP A 398 23.31 3.17 -21.78
N ALA A 399 24.14 2.14 -21.59
CA ALA A 399 23.84 0.79 -22.05
C ALA A 399 22.65 0.17 -21.28
N ALA A 400 22.55 0.42 -19.98
CA ALA A 400 21.41 -0.03 -19.16
C ALA A 400 20.09 0.57 -19.64
N ILE A 401 20.08 1.87 -19.91
CA ILE A 401 18.90 2.60 -20.38
C ILE A 401 18.50 2.14 -21.79
N GLU A 402 19.46 1.98 -22.70
CA GLU A 402 19.20 1.52 -24.08
C GLU A 402 18.61 0.10 -24.10
N ASP A 403 19.16 -0.81 -23.29
CA ASP A 403 18.63 -2.16 -23.14
C ASP A 403 17.21 -2.16 -22.60
N LEU A 404 16.94 -1.41 -21.53
CA LEU A 404 15.60 -1.31 -20.96
C LEU A 404 14.59 -0.74 -21.95
N ASN A 405 14.93 0.35 -22.64
CA ASN A 405 14.05 0.94 -23.66
C ASN A 405 13.73 -0.07 -24.77
N THR A 406 14.71 -0.85 -25.19
CA THR A 406 14.54 -1.85 -26.26
C THR A 406 13.73 -3.05 -25.77
N ARG A 407 14.14 -3.65 -24.67
CA ARG A 407 13.60 -4.91 -24.14
C ARG A 407 12.16 -4.77 -23.62
N TYR A 408 11.89 -3.68 -22.88
CA TYR A 408 10.54 -3.41 -22.36
C TYR A 408 9.53 -3.15 -23.48
N ASN A 409 9.89 -2.32 -24.45
CA ASN A 409 8.97 -2.04 -25.56
C ASN A 409 8.79 -3.24 -26.50
N ALA A 410 9.84 -4.04 -26.72
CA ALA A 410 9.70 -5.28 -27.50
C ALA A 410 8.76 -6.28 -26.83
N ALA A 411 8.90 -6.51 -25.51
CA ALA A 411 8.00 -7.37 -24.74
C ALA A 411 6.57 -6.84 -24.73
N TYR A 412 6.40 -5.52 -24.58
CA TYR A 412 5.09 -4.87 -24.61
C TYR A 412 4.38 -5.03 -25.95
N ASP A 413 5.08 -4.79 -27.05
CA ASP A 413 4.54 -4.96 -28.42
C ASP A 413 4.21 -6.42 -28.71
N GLU A 414 5.02 -7.37 -28.23
CA GLU A 414 4.76 -8.80 -28.34
C GLU A 414 3.47 -9.20 -27.60
N ASP A 415 3.33 -8.81 -26.32
CA ASP A 415 2.15 -9.13 -25.52
C ASP A 415 0.86 -8.54 -26.11
N ILE A 416 0.94 -7.31 -26.67
CA ILE A 416 -0.18 -6.70 -27.40
C ILE A 416 -0.50 -7.50 -28.66
N SER A 417 0.52 -7.90 -29.44
CA SER A 417 0.33 -8.65 -30.68
C SER A 417 -0.31 -10.02 -30.44
N LEU A 418 -0.04 -10.62 -29.28
CA LEU A 418 -0.62 -11.89 -28.83
C LEU A 418 -2.02 -11.72 -28.20
N GLY A 419 -2.47 -10.49 -27.99
CA GLY A 419 -3.76 -10.17 -27.39
C GLY A 419 -3.82 -10.41 -25.87
N PHE A 420 -2.68 -10.50 -25.19
CA PHE A 420 -2.63 -10.67 -23.74
C PHE A 420 -2.95 -9.37 -23.00
N ILE A 421 -2.52 -8.25 -23.56
CA ILE A 421 -2.74 -6.92 -22.99
C ILE A 421 -3.06 -5.91 -24.11
N LYS A 422 -3.50 -4.72 -23.70
CA LYS A 422 -3.71 -3.58 -24.60
C LYS A 422 -2.74 -2.47 -24.28
N ARG A 423 -2.50 -1.57 -25.23
CA ARG A 423 -1.68 -0.38 -25.02
C ARG A 423 -2.45 0.64 -24.24
N LEU A 424 -1.89 1.04 -23.09
CA LEU A 424 -2.44 2.11 -22.26
C LEU A 424 -1.99 3.47 -22.80
N VAL A 425 -2.93 4.35 -23.10
CA VAL A 425 -2.67 5.73 -23.52
C VAL A 425 -3.56 6.69 -22.74
N ILE A 426 -3.02 7.83 -22.34
CA ILE A 426 -3.73 8.95 -21.72
C ILE A 426 -3.34 10.21 -22.49
N GLU A 427 -4.14 10.62 -23.47
CA GLU A 427 -3.81 11.73 -24.38
C GLU A 427 -3.64 13.07 -23.65
N ASP A 428 -4.49 13.29 -22.63
CA ASP A 428 -4.53 14.48 -21.78
C ASP A 428 -3.72 14.30 -20.47
N TYR A 429 -2.72 13.43 -20.49
CA TYR A 429 -1.90 13.14 -19.31
C TYR A 429 -1.21 14.39 -18.76
N ASP A 430 -1.45 14.66 -17.48
CA ASP A 430 -0.75 15.67 -16.69
C ASP A 430 0.13 14.97 -15.65
N PRO A 431 1.46 15.14 -15.69
CA PRO A 431 2.33 14.48 -14.73
C PRO A 431 2.12 14.91 -13.26
N LEU A 432 1.50 16.07 -13.00
CA LEU A 432 1.11 16.50 -11.64
C LEU A 432 -0.22 15.91 -11.18
N HIS A 433 -1.07 15.47 -12.10
CA HIS A 433 -2.38 14.87 -11.83
C HIS A 433 -2.58 13.58 -12.65
N PRO A 434 -1.70 12.56 -12.48
CA PRO A 434 -1.63 11.41 -13.38
C PRO A 434 -2.92 10.60 -13.47
N SER A 435 -3.75 10.59 -12.42
CA SER A 435 -5.02 9.88 -12.40
C SER A 435 -6.22 10.68 -12.94
N ALA A 436 -6.01 11.96 -13.31
CA ALA A 436 -7.12 12.83 -13.80
C ALA A 436 -7.39 12.66 -15.30
N GLY A 437 -6.45 12.11 -16.05
CA GLY A 437 -6.57 11.95 -17.50
C GLY A 437 -7.48 10.79 -17.93
N THR A 438 -7.92 10.83 -19.16
CA THR A 438 -8.80 9.81 -19.74
C THR A 438 -7.99 8.61 -20.21
N VAL A 439 -8.16 7.47 -19.52
CA VAL A 439 -7.51 6.21 -19.88
C VAL A 439 -8.14 5.63 -21.17
N THR A 440 -7.29 5.31 -22.13
CA THR A 440 -7.67 4.66 -23.38
C THR A 440 -6.84 3.39 -23.59
N TRP A 441 -7.53 2.30 -23.96
CA TRP A 441 -6.90 1.01 -24.26
C TRP A 441 -6.93 0.75 -25.74
N LEU A 442 -5.76 0.65 -26.37
CA LEU A 442 -5.60 0.39 -27.81
C LEU A 442 -5.19 -1.05 -28.06
N ASP A 443 -5.73 -1.66 -29.12
CA ASP A 443 -5.42 -3.04 -29.52
C ASP A 443 -4.09 -3.16 -30.31
N LYS A 444 -3.42 -2.03 -30.57
CA LYS A 444 -2.15 -1.97 -31.33
C LYS A 444 -1.22 -0.88 -30.78
#